data_40fd44b07d26c15bc770d7256975ca0b
#
_entry.id   40fd44b07d26c15bc770d7256975ca0b
#
_cell.length_a   1.000
_cell.length_b   1.000
_cell.length_c   1.000
_cell.angle_alpha   90.00
_cell.angle_beta   90.00
_cell.angle_gamma   90.00
#
_symmetry.space_group_name_H-M   'P 1'
#
loop_
_entity.id
_entity.type
_entity.pdbx_description
1 polymer ?
#
loop_
_entity_poly.entity_id
_entity_poly.type
_entity_poly.pdbx_seq_one_letter_code
_entity_poly.pdbx_strand_id
1 'polypeptide(L)'
;MAESARHPGRKTPWKTILAVLPVVAIAAGDYKDAAAGETATLQNIVMSPCPFDAGHGDVRHARRIRAGAARVWPSTGPCLILGGENKARRHHVMQQQNMGERTPQGTPRHAGPKPLNTPEELRAIRQAMDEGKNPLLATGVPRWEDQVGVSRIINRRVLELEPLPTPAQVLAELPLDSAAQEIVAYSRDEIRACLYGQDDRLLVIVGPCSVHDPNAALDYAHRLSKVMKETEGELLIVMRVYFEKPRTTVGWKGLINDPDIDGSHNIRKGLLLARKTLIGVLGEGLAAATEFLEPTSPQFISDAVSWGAIGARNTESQVHRQLASGMSMPIGFKNATDGSVKAAVNGCYASAQQHTFFGIDHMGRACAVETLGNPDCHVVLRGSIHGPNYDTASVRRAMDDVRAMMPAESAATHGLIIDCSHGNSGKDEHRQAEVVRDIARRIADGEEGITGIMMESFIESGNQPAAPLDQLVYGKSITDRCIGWDETERLLHELADAVSARRWR
;
A
#
# COMPACT_ATOMS: atom_id res chain seq x y z
N MET A 1 -15.02 49.03 -45.13
CA MET A 1 -14.60 49.97 -44.09
C MET A 1 -14.77 49.25 -42.77
N ALA A 2 -13.65 48.89 -42.23
CA ALA A 2 -13.20 48.98 -40.85
C ALA A 2 -13.96 48.07 -39.87
N GLU A 3 -13.39 47.36 -38.93
CA GLU A 3 -11.98 47.18 -38.54
C GLU A 3 -11.98 46.02 -37.53
N SER A 4 -11.00 45.23 -37.68
CA SER A 4 -10.61 44.14 -36.82
C SER A 4 -10.28 44.62 -35.40
N ALA A 5 -10.72 43.88 -34.38
CA ALA A 5 -10.12 43.94 -33.05
C ALA A 5 -9.75 42.54 -32.58
N ARG A 6 -8.50 42.20 -32.73
CA ARG A 6 -7.84 41.01 -32.09
C ARG A 6 -7.59 41.33 -30.63
N HIS A 7 -8.04 40.46 -29.73
CA HIS A 7 -7.51 40.42 -28.35
C HIS A 7 -6.28 39.55 -28.29
N PRO A 8 -5.21 40.02 -27.63
CA PRO A 8 -3.98 39.27 -27.52
C PRO A 8 -4.05 38.25 -26.36
N GLY A 9 -3.60 37.02 -26.68
CA GLY A 9 -3.42 35.95 -25.72
C GLY A 9 -2.42 36.31 -24.59
N ARG A 10 -2.80 36.06 -23.38
CA ARG A 10 -1.88 36.06 -22.23
C ARG A 10 -1.15 34.73 -22.19
N LYS A 11 0.07 34.72 -22.72
CA LYS A 11 1.07 33.73 -22.37
C LYS A 11 1.69 34.15 -21.05
N THR A 12 1.43 33.45 -19.99
CA THR A 12 2.21 33.54 -18.74
C THR A 12 3.52 32.75 -18.92
N PRO A 13 4.70 33.35 -18.70
CA PRO A 13 5.96 32.66 -18.85
C PRO A 13 6.28 31.89 -17.56
N TRP A 14 6.36 30.58 -17.67
CA TRP A 14 6.98 29.69 -16.68
C TRP A 14 8.51 29.79 -16.76
N LYS A 15 9.06 30.85 -16.23
CA LYS A 15 10.50 30.96 -15.95
C LYS A 15 10.67 31.93 -14.81
N THR A 16 10.94 31.42 -13.65
CA THR A 16 11.73 32.03 -12.58
C THR A 16 11.20 31.60 -11.20
N ILE A 17 11.44 30.38 -10.78
CA ILE A 17 11.74 30.04 -9.38
C ILE A 17 12.80 28.93 -9.44
N LEU A 18 14.02 29.33 -9.70
CA LEU A 18 15.23 28.58 -9.45
C LEU A 18 16.07 29.47 -8.56
N ALA A 19 15.94 29.30 -7.26
CA ALA A 19 16.92 29.85 -6.32
C ALA A 19 16.96 29.01 -5.04
N VAL A 20 18.02 28.23 -4.94
CA VAL A 20 18.83 27.99 -3.74
C VAL A 20 18.31 26.92 -2.77
N LEU A 21 18.72 25.69 -3.04
CA LEU A 21 19.04 24.73 -1.97
C LEU A 21 20.55 24.45 -2.01
N PRO A 22 21.26 24.47 -0.88
CA PRO A 22 22.70 24.18 -0.85
C PRO A 22 22.92 22.67 -1.02
N VAL A 23 23.73 22.34 -2.03
CA VAL A 23 24.29 21.00 -2.22
C VAL A 23 25.27 20.72 -1.08
N VAL A 24 24.95 19.80 -0.21
CA VAL A 24 25.92 19.19 0.70
C VAL A 24 26.58 18.05 -0.04
N ALA A 25 27.77 18.29 -0.58
CA ALA A 25 28.64 17.26 -1.10
C ALA A 25 29.25 16.49 0.10
N ILE A 26 28.86 15.23 0.28
CA ILE A 26 29.57 14.29 1.15
C ILE A 26 30.63 13.61 0.28
N ALA A 27 31.89 13.93 0.52
CA ALA A 27 33.03 13.27 -0.10
C ALA A 27 33.07 11.80 0.36
N ALA A 28 33.10 10.88 -0.59
CA ALA A 28 33.42 9.49 -0.36
C ALA A 28 34.93 9.38 -0.05
N GLY A 29 35.24 9.03 1.18
CA GLY A 29 36.58 8.66 1.61
C GLY A 29 36.64 7.15 1.85
N ASP A 30 37.63 6.53 1.27
CA ASP A 30 37.98 5.11 1.35
C ASP A 30 38.08 4.65 2.81
N TYR A 31 37.38 3.56 3.13
CA TYR A 31 37.57 2.82 4.38
C TYR A 31 38.23 1.48 4.06
N LYS A 32 39.55 1.43 4.27
CA LYS A 32 40.28 0.19 4.52
C LYS A 32 40.92 0.27 5.90
N ASP A 33 40.67 -0.80 6.67
CA ASP A 33 41.40 -1.27 7.86
C ASP A 33 41.55 -0.33 9.07
N ALA A 34 40.84 -0.66 10.15
CA ALA A 34 41.43 -0.69 11.52
C ALA A 34 40.52 -1.46 12.49
N ALA A 35 41.01 -2.63 12.90
CA ALA A 35 40.60 -3.23 14.16
C ALA A 35 41.43 -2.59 15.29
N ALA A 36 40.75 -2.26 16.38
CA ALA A 36 41.20 -2.16 17.77
C ALA A 36 40.70 -0.89 18.48
N GLY A 37 40.00 -1.12 19.55
CA GLY A 37 39.40 -0.30 20.56
C GLY A 37 39.99 1.08 20.83
N GLU A 38 39.04 1.98 21.05
CA GLU A 38 39.12 3.02 22.11
C GLU A 38 37.87 3.88 22.09
N THR A 39 37.29 4.04 23.27
CA THR A 39 36.17 4.94 23.56
C THR A 39 36.61 6.39 23.40
N ALA A 40 36.03 7.12 22.44
CA ALA A 40 36.20 8.56 22.32
C ALA A 40 34.91 9.28 22.66
N THR A 41 34.97 10.07 23.71
CA THR A 41 33.94 10.99 24.22
C THR A 41 33.80 12.21 23.29
N LEU A 42 32.59 12.43 22.79
CA LEU A 42 32.26 13.65 22.05
C LEU A 42 32.07 14.81 23.00
N GLN A 43 33.00 15.73 23.04
CA GLN A 43 32.84 17.06 23.62
C GLN A 43 33.20 18.13 22.60
N ASN A 44 32.27 19.10 22.50
CA ASN A 44 32.45 20.45 21.95
C ASN A 44 32.55 20.63 20.42
N ILE A 45 31.42 20.89 19.79
CA ILE A 45 31.38 21.71 18.57
C ILE A 45 30.76 23.06 18.95
N VAL A 46 31.63 24.08 18.98
CA VAL A 46 31.24 25.48 19.13
C VAL A 46 30.84 26.02 17.76
N MET A 47 29.60 26.46 17.62
CA MET A 47 29.14 27.17 16.41
C MET A 47 29.40 28.66 16.58
N SER A 48 30.20 29.27 15.70
CA SER A 48 30.38 30.71 15.56
C SER A 48 29.27 31.30 14.68
N PRO A 49 28.69 32.45 15.00
CA PRO A 49 27.70 33.11 14.17
C PRO A 49 28.35 33.95 13.06
N CYS A 50 27.82 33.86 11.84
CA CYS A 50 28.10 34.84 10.76
C CYS A 50 27.21 36.08 10.90
N PRO A 51 27.73 37.25 10.64
CA PRO A 51 27.00 38.51 10.70
C PRO A 51 26.27 38.80 9.38
N PHE A 52 24.99 39.14 9.42
CA PHE A 52 24.33 39.88 8.36
C PHE A 52 23.72 41.15 8.89
N ASP A 53 24.08 42.20 8.21
CA ASP A 53 23.84 43.61 8.53
C ASP A 53 22.37 44.02 8.21
N ALA A 54 21.88 44.97 8.99
CA ALA A 54 20.50 45.44 8.96
C ALA A 54 20.33 46.62 7.98
N GLY A 55 19.24 46.58 7.20
CA GLY A 55 18.76 47.70 6.42
C GLY A 55 17.24 47.92 6.61
N HIS A 56 16.94 48.92 7.35
CA HIS A 56 15.72 49.74 7.54
C HIS A 56 14.45 49.48 6.74
N GLY A 57 13.32 49.46 7.45
CA GLY A 57 11.97 49.71 6.91
C GLY A 57 10.79 49.40 7.83
N ASP A 58 10.57 50.34 8.67
CA ASP A 58 9.30 50.84 9.27
C ASP A 58 8.19 49.93 9.86
N VAL A 59 7.80 50.40 11.01
CA VAL A 59 6.99 49.99 12.15
C VAL A 59 5.47 50.11 11.84
N ARG A 60 4.68 49.21 12.38
CA ARG A 60 3.47 49.35 13.22
C ARG A 60 2.46 48.23 12.94
N HIS A 61 2.35 47.29 13.84
CA HIS A 61 1.16 46.99 14.64
C HIS A 61 1.38 45.75 15.51
N ALA A 62 1.82 45.99 16.76
CA ALA A 62 1.79 44.99 17.80
C ALA A 62 0.39 44.96 18.44
N ARG A 63 -0.21 43.79 18.52
CA ARG A 63 -1.25 43.51 19.53
C ARG A 63 -0.96 42.15 20.20
N ARG A 64 -0.64 42.29 21.46
CA ARG A 64 -0.70 41.43 22.62
C ARG A 64 -1.26 40.03 22.40
N ILE A 65 -0.42 39.01 22.64
CA ILE A 65 -0.84 37.72 23.16
C ILE A 65 -0.13 37.47 24.48
N ARG A 66 -0.94 37.21 25.52
CA ARG A 66 -0.51 36.95 26.90
C ARG A 66 0.21 35.60 26.99
N ALA A 67 1.31 35.62 27.74
CA ALA A 67 2.01 34.45 28.22
C ALA A 67 1.12 33.58 29.12
N GLY A 68 1.03 32.29 28.81
CA GLY A 68 0.54 31.24 29.69
C GLY A 68 1.70 30.34 30.10
N ALA A 69 1.92 30.25 31.40
CA ALA A 69 3.10 29.67 32.03
C ALA A 69 3.29 28.17 31.77
N ALA A 70 4.46 27.82 31.30
CA ALA A 70 5.00 26.46 31.35
C ALA A 70 5.32 26.09 32.80
N ARG A 71 4.69 25.05 33.34
CA ARG A 71 5.12 24.44 34.61
C ARG A 71 6.24 23.44 34.33
N VAL A 72 7.43 23.81 34.70
CA VAL A 72 8.60 22.94 34.84
C VAL A 72 8.42 22.11 36.11
N TRP A 73 8.54 20.80 36.03
CA TRP A 73 8.67 19.93 37.19
C TRP A 73 10.13 19.63 37.44
N PRO A 74 10.63 19.76 38.69
CA PRO A 74 12.02 19.48 39.00
C PRO A 74 12.21 17.98 39.30
N SER A 75 13.25 17.43 38.70
CA SER A 75 13.86 16.18 39.07
C SER A 75 14.74 16.41 40.31
N THR A 76 14.44 15.79 41.43
CA THR A 76 15.42 15.30 42.44
C THR A 76 14.66 14.64 43.60
N GLY A 77 15.03 13.41 43.93
CA GLY A 77 14.66 12.76 45.19
C GLY A 77 15.19 11.33 45.23
N PRO A 78 15.78 10.91 46.32
CA PRO A 78 16.78 9.84 46.32
C PRO A 78 16.20 8.43 46.49
N CYS A 79 16.97 7.46 46.00
CA CYS A 79 16.85 6.06 46.17
C CYS A 79 16.89 5.66 47.67
N LEU A 80 15.82 5.10 48.22
CA LEU A 80 15.79 4.49 49.54
C LEU A 80 15.80 2.97 49.37
N ILE A 81 16.95 2.40 49.69
CA ILE A 81 17.12 0.96 49.92
C ILE A 81 16.56 0.66 51.30
N LEU A 82 15.50 -0.12 51.37
CA LEU A 82 15.08 -0.77 52.61
C LEU A 82 15.22 -2.27 52.44
N GLY A 83 16.24 -2.82 53.09
CA GLY A 83 16.33 -4.21 53.39
C GLY A 83 15.28 -4.61 54.44
N GLY A 84 14.73 -5.75 54.28
CA GLY A 84 13.77 -6.35 55.21
C GLY A 84 13.84 -7.87 55.11
N GLU A 85 14.40 -8.44 56.13
CA GLU A 85 14.67 -9.88 56.32
C GLU A 85 13.41 -10.76 56.42
N ASN A 86 13.63 -12.00 55.99
CA ASN A 86 13.21 -13.27 56.57
C ASN A 86 11.75 -13.48 57.03
N LYS A 87 11.13 -14.48 56.39
CA LYS A 87 10.58 -15.62 57.19
C LYS A 87 10.48 -16.89 56.34
N ALA A 88 11.28 -17.85 56.77
CA ALA A 88 11.26 -19.24 56.40
C ALA A 88 9.92 -19.93 56.65
N ARG A 89 9.47 -20.81 55.77
CA ARG A 89 8.68 -22.00 56.18
C ARG A 89 9.27 -23.24 55.47
N ARG A 90 9.72 -24.11 56.35
CA ARG A 90 10.17 -25.48 56.16
C ARG A 90 8.99 -26.38 55.79
N HIS A 91 9.40 -27.50 55.25
CA HIS A 91 8.89 -28.89 55.17
C HIS A 91 8.50 -29.26 53.72
N HIS A 92 9.03 -30.31 53.11
CA HIS A 92 9.31 -31.65 53.59
C HIS A 92 10.49 -32.27 52.85
N VAL A 93 11.40 -32.83 53.66
CA VAL A 93 12.35 -33.86 53.24
C VAL A 93 11.62 -35.19 53.32
N MET A 94 11.63 -35.98 52.26
CA MET A 94 11.36 -37.41 52.33
C MET A 94 12.53 -38.17 51.71
N GLN A 95 13.26 -38.73 52.62
CA GLN A 95 13.97 -39.98 52.65
C GLN A 95 14.29 -40.68 51.33
N GLN A 96 15.62 -40.78 51.13
CA GLN A 96 16.25 -41.81 50.35
C GLN A 96 16.07 -43.16 51.06
N GLN A 97 15.56 -44.15 50.34
CA GLN A 97 15.83 -45.56 50.65
C GLN A 97 16.46 -46.22 49.43
N ASN A 98 17.61 -46.80 49.70
CA ASN A 98 18.39 -47.69 48.84
C ASN A 98 17.52 -48.84 48.32
N MET A 99 17.61 -49.10 47.02
CA MET A 99 17.46 -50.44 46.46
C MET A 99 18.22 -50.58 45.13
N GLY A 100 19.23 -51.42 45.17
CA GLY A 100 19.55 -52.40 44.12
C GLY A 100 20.15 -51.91 42.82
N GLU A 101 21.41 -52.16 42.63
CA GLU A 101 22.10 -52.21 41.34
C GLU A 101 21.33 -53.10 40.35
N ARG A 102 20.81 -52.47 39.28
CA ARG A 102 20.48 -53.14 38.03
C ARG A 102 21.28 -52.47 36.92
N THR A 103 22.14 -53.24 36.26
CA THR A 103 22.81 -52.88 35.02
C THR A 103 21.83 -52.33 33.99
N PRO A 104 22.10 -51.20 33.33
CA PRO A 104 21.22 -50.69 32.28
C PRO A 104 21.43 -51.54 31.02
N GLN A 105 20.40 -52.28 30.64
CA GLN A 105 20.27 -52.73 29.26
C GLN A 105 20.16 -51.49 28.38
N GLY A 106 20.90 -51.48 27.25
CA GLY A 106 21.07 -50.35 26.37
C GLY A 106 19.77 -49.71 25.96
N THR A 107 19.63 -48.46 26.31
CA THR A 107 18.65 -47.55 25.68
C THR A 107 18.94 -47.47 24.17
N PRO A 108 17.93 -47.59 23.31
CA PRO A 108 18.12 -47.36 21.88
C PRO A 108 18.67 -45.94 21.72
N ARG A 109 19.77 -45.79 20.99
CA ARG A 109 20.27 -44.48 20.57
C ARG A 109 19.14 -43.82 19.81
N HIS A 110 18.55 -42.77 20.36
CA HIS A 110 17.65 -41.93 19.65
C HIS A 110 18.38 -41.43 18.39
N ALA A 111 17.87 -41.83 17.23
CA ALA A 111 18.27 -41.23 15.97
C ALA A 111 18.04 -39.71 16.12
N GLY A 112 19.01 -38.90 15.72
CA GLY A 112 18.85 -37.45 15.71
C GLY A 112 17.60 -37.04 14.99
N PRO A 113 17.07 -35.83 15.21
CA PRO A 113 15.84 -35.36 14.58
C PRO A 113 15.95 -35.52 13.06
N LYS A 114 14.99 -36.26 12.47
CA LYS A 114 14.86 -36.30 11.01
C LYS A 114 14.70 -34.89 10.51
N PRO A 115 15.32 -34.53 9.37
CA PRO A 115 15.01 -33.27 8.72
C PRO A 115 13.50 -33.14 8.49
N LEU A 116 12.96 -31.95 8.71
CA LEU A 116 11.54 -31.66 8.85
C LEU A 116 10.70 -31.94 7.62
N ASN A 117 11.21 -32.28 6.48
CA ASN A 117 10.54 -32.87 5.31
C ASN A 117 11.60 -33.21 4.27
N THR A 118 11.60 -34.43 3.83
CA THR A 118 12.41 -34.82 2.67
C THR A 118 11.76 -34.26 1.39
N PRO A 119 12.52 -34.08 0.30
CA PRO A 119 11.95 -33.70 -1.00
C PRO A 119 10.83 -34.66 -1.49
N GLU A 120 10.83 -35.90 -1.01
CA GLU A 120 9.80 -36.90 -1.30
C GLU A 120 8.52 -36.65 -0.50
N GLU A 121 8.64 -36.32 0.77
CA GLU A 121 7.50 -35.95 1.63
C GLU A 121 6.84 -34.67 1.12
N LEU A 122 7.61 -33.66 0.70
CA LEU A 122 7.08 -32.43 0.09
C LEU A 122 6.34 -32.71 -1.22
N ARG A 123 6.83 -33.63 -2.05
CA ARG A 123 6.13 -34.05 -3.28
C ARG A 123 4.83 -34.77 -2.96
N ALA A 124 4.83 -35.67 -1.99
CA ALA A 124 3.62 -36.38 -1.57
C ALA A 124 2.56 -35.45 -0.95
N ILE A 125 3.01 -34.42 -0.20
CA ILE A 125 2.13 -33.37 0.32
C ILE A 125 1.50 -32.58 -0.83
N ARG A 126 2.26 -32.14 -1.82
CA ARG A 126 1.75 -31.43 -2.99
C ARG A 126 0.75 -32.29 -3.78
N GLN A 127 1.10 -33.53 -4.05
CA GLN A 127 0.20 -34.47 -4.73
C GLN A 127 -1.12 -34.67 -3.98
N ALA A 128 -1.08 -34.80 -2.65
CA ALA A 128 -2.31 -34.91 -1.84
C ALA A 128 -3.16 -33.65 -1.89
N MET A 129 -2.53 -32.48 -1.94
CA MET A 129 -3.24 -31.18 -2.10
C MET A 129 -3.91 -31.10 -3.47
N ASP A 130 -3.21 -31.51 -4.53
CA ASP A 130 -3.76 -31.53 -5.90
C ASP A 130 -4.94 -32.50 -6.05
N GLU A 131 -4.90 -33.59 -5.29
CA GLU A 131 -6.00 -34.60 -5.24
C GLU A 131 -7.14 -34.20 -4.29
N GLY A 132 -7.08 -33.00 -3.67
CA GLY A 132 -8.08 -32.53 -2.69
C GLY A 132 -8.10 -33.32 -1.38
N LYS A 133 -7.04 -34.10 -1.11
CA LYS A 133 -6.87 -34.87 0.11
C LYS A 133 -6.18 -34.02 1.19
N ASN A 134 -6.43 -34.35 2.47
CA ASN A 134 -5.69 -33.70 3.55
C ASN A 134 -4.22 -34.14 3.51
N PRO A 135 -3.27 -33.26 3.21
CA PRO A 135 -1.86 -33.60 3.04
C PRO A 135 -1.24 -34.21 4.30
N LEU A 136 -1.73 -33.83 5.48
CA LEU A 136 -1.24 -34.35 6.76
C LEU A 136 -1.59 -35.84 7.00
N LEU A 137 -2.57 -36.40 6.23
CA LEU A 137 -2.95 -37.80 6.31
C LEU A 137 -2.22 -38.69 5.28
N ALA A 138 -1.66 -38.06 4.22
CA ALA A 138 -1.09 -38.80 3.09
C ALA A 138 0.39 -39.18 3.27
N THR A 139 1.13 -38.50 4.14
CA THR A 139 2.60 -38.56 4.14
C THR A 139 3.21 -39.35 5.27
N GLY A 140 2.43 -39.82 6.24
CA GLY A 140 3.05 -40.39 7.44
C GLY A 140 4.02 -39.42 8.13
N VAL A 141 3.81 -38.10 7.91
CA VAL A 141 4.61 -37.06 8.56
C VAL A 141 4.63 -37.37 10.06
N PRO A 142 5.80 -37.46 10.67
CA PRO A 142 5.92 -37.69 12.10
C PRO A 142 5.00 -36.73 12.82
N ARG A 143 4.12 -37.27 13.65
CA ARG A 143 3.26 -36.41 14.46
C ARG A 143 4.17 -35.46 15.21
N TRP A 144 3.75 -34.22 15.37
CA TRP A 144 4.48 -33.21 16.14
C TRP A 144 4.95 -33.75 17.52
N GLU A 145 4.27 -34.79 18.02
CA GLU A 145 4.60 -35.54 19.24
C GLU A 145 5.99 -36.19 19.20
N ASP A 146 6.47 -36.53 17.99
CA ASP A 146 7.79 -37.12 17.78
C ASP A 146 8.89 -36.05 17.67
N GLN A 147 8.56 -34.77 17.67
CA GLN A 147 9.51 -33.66 17.59
C GLN A 147 9.83 -33.15 19.00
N VAL A 148 11.09 -33.08 19.33
CA VAL A 148 11.57 -32.69 20.68
C VAL A 148 11.43 -31.17 20.89
N GLY A 149 10.87 -30.77 22.03
CA GLY A 149 10.96 -29.39 22.53
C GLY A 149 10.00 -28.38 21.86
N VAL A 150 10.54 -27.32 21.27
CA VAL A 150 9.80 -26.15 20.80
C VAL A 150 8.78 -26.47 19.71
N SER A 151 9.01 -27.46 18.88
CA SER A 151 8.11 -27.89 17.80
C SER A 151 6.75 -28.44 18.28
N ARG A 152 6.63 -28.79 19.56
CA ARG A 152 5.33 -29.19 20.12
C ARG A 152 4.35 -28.04 20.26
N ILE A 153 4.83 -26.80 20.27
CA ILE A 153 4.02 -25.61 20.54
C ILE A 153 4.07 -24.57 19.43
N ILE A 154 5.09 -24.56 18.58
CA ILE A 154 5.25 -23.63 17.45
C ILE A 154 5.46 -24.39 16.14
N ASN A 155 5.13 -23.73 15.02
CA ASN A 155 5.32 -24.21 13.63
C ASN A 155 4.65 -25.56 13.32
N ARG A 156 3.69 -26.01 14.11
CA ARG A 156 3.05 -27.32 13.96
C ARG A 156 2.31 -27.53 12.62
N ARG A 157 2.03 -26.44 11.91
CA ARG A 157 1.32 -26.44 10.63
C ARG A 157 2.10 -25.70 9.55
N VAL A 158 3.34 -25.37 9.80
CA VAL A 158 4.25 -24.78 8.84
C VAL A 158 5.01 -25.92 8.17
N LEU A 159 4.91 -26.00 6.85
CA LEU A 159 5.60 -27.04 6.06
C LEU A 159 7.06 -26.66 5.81
N GLU A 160 7.27 -25.39 5.45
CA GLU A 160 8.56 -24.87 5.05
C GLU A 160 8.65 -23.36 5.34
N LEU A 161 9.86 -22.87 5.59
CA LEU A 161 10.18 -21.45 5.67
C LEU A 161 11.30 -21.18 4.67
N GLU A 162 10.92 -20.62 3.51
CA GLU A 162 11.87 -20.23 2.47
C GLU A 162 12.21 -18.74 2.63
N PRO A 163 13.50 -18.39 2.82
CA PRO A 163 13.91 -16.99 2.89
C PRO A 163 13.69 -16.28 1.55
N LEU A 164 13.03 -15.13 1.58
CA LEU A 164 12.90 -14.24 0.43
C LEU A 164 14.10 -13.27 0.35
N PRO A 165 14.38 -12.68 -0.83
CA PRO A 165 15.34 -11.60 -0.92
C PRO A 165 14.88 -10.43 -0.03
N THR A 166 15.82 -9.67 0.50
CA THR A 166 15.46 -8.46 1.27
C THR A 166 14.90 -7.37 0.35
N PRO A 167 14.10 -6.42 0.87
CA PRO A 167 13.69 -5.26 0.08
C PRO A 167 14.87 -4.55 -0.59
N ALA A 168 15.97 -4.30 0.14
CA ALA A 168 17.18 -3.68 -0.41
C ALA A 168 17.76 -4.45 -1.61
N GLN A 169 17.76 -5.78 -1.57
CA GLN A 169 18.23 -6.61 -2.69
C GLN A 169 17.34 -6.47 -3.92
N VAL A 170 16.01 -6.50 -3.74
CA VAL A 170 15.06 -6.36 -4.85
C VAL A 170 15.12 -4.95 -5.46
N LEU A 171 15.22 -3.91 -4.63
CA LEU A 171 15.37 -2.53 -5.10
C LEU A 171 16.70 -2.32 -5.85
N ALA A 172 17.77 -2.95 -5.40
CA ALA A 172 19.07 -2.89 -6.06
C ALA A 172 19.11 -3.68 -7.38
N GLU A 173 18.41 -4.82 -7.47
CA GLU A 173 18.29 -5.63 -8.68
C GLU A 173 17.45 -4.92 -9.77
N LEU A 174 16.39 -4.22 -9.37
CA LEU A 174 15.47 -3.51 -10.23
C LEU A 174 15.29 -2.05 -9.75
N PRO A 175 16.30 -1.19 -9.88
CA PRO A 175 16.21 0.19 -9.42
C PRO A 175 15.27 1.01 -10.31
N LEU A 176 14.64 2.03 -9.74
CA LEU A 176 14.00 3.10 -10.51
C LEU A 176 15.08 4.04 -11.03
N ASP A 177 15.02 4.37 -12.32
CA ASP A 177 15.81 5.47 -12.86
C ASP A 177 15.25 6.84 -12.41
N SER A 178 15.97 7.92 -12.72
CA SER A 178 15.56 9.26 -12.31
C SER A 178 14.23 9.70 -12.92
N ALA A 179 13.94 9.30 -14.17
CA ALA A 179 12.69 9.65 -14.83
C ALA A 179 11.49 8.97 -14.15
N ALA A 180 11.60 7.68 -13.83
CA ALA A 180 10.56 6.95 -13.10
C ALA A 180 10.35 7.52 -11.69
N GLN A 181 11.43 7.91 -10.98
CA GLN A 181 11.33 8.56 -9.67
C GLN A 181 10.60 9.91 -9.75
N GLU A 182 10.87 10.72 -10.76
CA GLU A 182 10.19 12.00 -11.01
C GLU A 182 8.70 11.79 -11.32
N ILE A 183 8.35 10.79 -12.16
CA ILE A 183 6.94 10.45 -12.44
C ILE A 183 6.21 10.12 -11.15
N VAL A 184 6.78 9.27 -10.30
CA VAL A 184 6.15 8.89 -9.03
C VAL A 184 6.00 10.09 -8.09
N ALA A 185 7.05 10.88 -7.92
CA ALA A 185 7.02 12.05 -7.05
C ALA A 185 5.98 13.08 -7.52
N TYR A 186 6.05 13.44 -8.80
CA TYR A 186 5.16 14.43 -9.40
C TYR A 186 3.69 13.98 -9.39
N SER A 187 3.42 12.74 -9.79
CA SER A 187 2.05 12.22 -9.80
C SER A 187 1.43 12.11 -8.40
N ARG A 188 2.22 11.84 -7.35
CA ARG A 188 1.72 11.90 -5.96
C ARG A 188 1.25 13.32 -5.60
N ASP A 189 2.01 14.34 -6.01
CA ASP A 189 1.65 15.73 -5.76
C ASP A 189 0.42 16.14 -6.58
N GLU A 190 0.29 15.72 -7.84
CA GLU A 190 -0.90 15.96 -8.66
C GLU A 190 -2.15 15.27 -8.09
N ILE A 191 -2.02 13.99 -7.67
CA ILE A 191 -3.14 13.27 -7.04
C ILE A 191 -3.58 14.00 -5.76
N ARG A 192 -2.62 14.47 -4.94
CA ARG A 192 -2.93 15.29 -3.77
C ARG A 192 -3.65 16.58 -4.16
N ALA A 193 -3.17 17.29 -5.18
CA ALA A 193 -3.81 18.52 -5.65
C ALA A 193 -5.28 18.29 -6.06
N CYS A 194 -5.58 17.19 -6.77
CA CYS A 194 -6.95 16.80 -7.08
C CYS A 194 -7.78 16.50 -5.81
N LEU A 195 -7.21 15.70 -4.88
CA LEU A 195 -7.90 15.31 -3.64
C LEU A 195 -8.19 16.51 -2.72
N TYR A 196 -7.37 17.55 -2.75
CA TYR A 196 -7.56 18.78 -1.98
C TYR A 196 -8.32 19.88 -2.76
N GLY A 197 -8.83 19.57 -3.95
CA GLY A 197 -9.57 20.53 -4.77
C GLY A 197 -8.74 21.70 -5.32
N GLN A 198 -7.41 21.55 -5.34
CA GLN A 198 -6.46 22.53 -5.88
C GLN A 198 -6.26 22.35 -7.40
N ASP A 199 -6.55 21.16 -7.90
CA ASP A 199 -6.58 20.78 -9.31
C ASP A 199 -8.00 20.31 -9.62
N ASP A 200 -8.60 20.84 -10.64
CA ASP A 200 -10.00 20.56 -11.02
C ASP A 200 -10.14 19.39 -12.00
N ARG A 201 -9.02 18.76 -12.40
CA ARG A 201 -9.05 17.52 -13.19
C ARG A 201 -9.73 16.40 -12.40
N LEU A 202 -10.41 15.51 -13.12
CA LEU A 202 -10.97 14.29 -12.54
C LEU A 202 -9.88 13.23 -12.42
N LEU A 203 -9.66 12.72 -11.19
CA LEU A 203 -8.77 11.58 -10.98
C LEU A 203 -9.42 10.29 -11.50
N VAL A 204 -8.78 9.62 -12.46
CA VAL A 204 -9.29 8.38 -13.06
C VAL A 204 -8.30 7.24 -12.82
N ILE A 205 -8.69 6.30 -11.96
CA ILE A 205 -7.89 5.10 -11.64
C ILE A 205 -8.43 3.94 -12.49
N VAL A 206 -7.74 3.56 -13.57
CA VAL A 206 -8.24 2.63 -14.58
C VAL A 206 -7.22 1.55 -14.94
N GLY A 207 -7.66 0.33 -15.12
CA GLY A 207 -6.83 -0.81 -15.53
C GLY A 207 -7.36 -2.15 -15.05
N PRO A 208 -6.65 -3.26 -15.25
CA PRO A 208 -7.13 -4.59 -14.99
C PRO A 208 -7.55 -4.80 -13.53
N CYS A 209 -8.55 -5.66 -13.32
CA CYS A 209 -8.95 -6.10 -11.98
C CYS A 209 -7.73 -6.63 -11.22
N SER A 210 -6.91 -7.45 -11.89
CA SER A 210 -5.59 -7.89 -11.42
C SER A 210 -4.66 -8.13 -12.60
N VAL A 211 -3.37 -7.86 -12.39
CA VAL A 211 -2.32 -8.21 -13.35
C VAL A 211 -1.94 -9.67 -13.14
N HIS A 212 -2.14 -10.50 -14.16
CA HIS A 212 -1.71 -11.90 -14.20
C HIS A 212 -0.69 -12.14 -15.31
N ASP A 213 -0.73 -11.32 -16.36
CA ASP A 213 0.21 -11.30 -17.47
C ASP A 213 0.88 -9.91 -17.55
N PRO A 214 2.18 -9.80 -17.20
CA PRO A 214 2.92 -8.55 -17.34
C PRO A 214 2.95 -7.98 -18.75
N ASN A 215 3.00 -8.84 -19.80
CA ASN A 215 3.05 -8.36 -21.19
C ASN A 215 1.73 -7.71 -21.59
N ALA A 216 0.61 -8.34 -21.25
CA ALA A 216 -0.71 -7.76 -21.51
C ALA A 216 -0.93 -6.47 -20.69
N ALA A 217 -0.39 -6.39 -19.48
CA ALA A 217 -0.46 -5.16 -18.69
C ALA A 217 0.36 -4.02 -19.32
N LEU A 218 1.51 -4.30 -19.90
CA LEU A 218 2.33 -3.29 -20.61
C LEU A 218 1.73 -2.87 -21.95
N ASP A 219 1.09 -3.79 -22.69
CA ASP A 219 0.30 -3.43 -23.89
C ASP A 219 -0.86 -2.49 -23.51
N TYR A 220 -1.57 -2.81 -22.42
CA TYR A 220 -2.62 -1.94 -21.91
C TYR A 220 -2.05 -0.56 -21.50
N ALA A 221 -0.91 -0.51 -20.81
CA ALA A 221 -0.24 0.74 -20.44
C ALA A 221 0.12 1.58 -21.67
N HIS A 222 0.65 0.95 -22.72
CA HIS A 222 0.98 1.64 -23.96
C HIS A 222 -0.24 2.27 -24.64
N ARG A 223 -1.39 1.59 -24.62
CA ARG A 223 -2.66 2.16 -25.13
C ARG A 223 -3.12 3.31 -24.27
N LEU A 224 -3.11 3.11 -22.93
CA LEU A 224 -3.57 4.11 -21.96
C LEU A 224 -2.74 5.39 -21.99
N SER A 225 -1.43 5.29 -22.22
CA SER A 225 -0.52 6.44 -22.31
C SER A 225 -0.86 7.39 -23.47
N LYS A 226 -1.48 6.88 -24.53
CA LYS A 226 -1.94 7.72 -25.67
C LYS A 226 -3.16 8.53 -25.26
N VAL A 227 -4.18 7.88 -24.69
CA VAL A 227 -5.40 8.54 -24.22
C VAL A 227 -5.10 9.53 -23.10
N MET A 228 -4.15 9.19 -22.20
CA MET A 228 -3.70 10.11 -21.14
C MET A 228 -3.21 11.44 -21.74
N LYS A 229 -2.41 11.41 -22.80
CA LYS A 229 -1.90 12.63 -23.45
C LYS A 229 -2.99 13.44 -24.16
N GLU A 230 -4.02 12.76 -24.65
CA GLU A 230 -5.15 13.41 -25.34
C GLU A 230 -6.10 14.10 -24.34
N THR A 231 -6.15 13.62 -23.10
CA THR A 231 -7.10 14.06 -22.06
C THR A 231 -6.41 14.69 -20.83
N GLU A 232 -5.11 15.02 -20.92
CA GLU A 232 -4.30 15.51 -19.79
C GLU A 232 -4.81 16.83 -19.17
N GLY A 233 -5.56 17.60 -19.97
CA GLY A 233 -6.19 18.84 -19.51
C GLY A 233 -7.35 18.62 -18.56
N GLU A 234 -8.09 17.54 -18.70
CA GLU A 234 -9.34 17.24 -18.00
C GLU A 234 -9.20 16.08 -16.99
N LEU A 235 -8.38 15.10 -17.33
CA LEU A 235 -8.22 13.87 -16.53
C LEU A 235 -6.80 13.74 -15.98
N LEU A 236 -6.71 13.28 -14.73
CA LEU A 236 -5.47 12.75 -14.16
C LEU A 236 -5.60 11.24 -14.15
N ILE A 237 -4.98 10.57 -15.15
CA ILE A 237 -5.09 9.13 -15.32
C ILE A 237 -3.99 8.42 -14.54
N VAL A 238 -4.38 7.42 -13.72
CA VAL A 238 -3.50 6.55 -12.94
C VAL A 238 -3.83 5.11 -13.29
N MET A 239 -2.85 4.32 -13.75
CA MET A 239 -3.10 2.92 -14.12
C MET A 239 -3.22 2.02 -12.90
N ARG A 240 -4.29 1.20 -12.86
CA ARG A 240 -4.42 0.11 -11.88
C ARG A 240 -3.45 -1.01 -12.21
N VAL A 241 -2.55 -1.33 -11.26
CA VAL A 241 -1.55 -2.41 -11.37
C VAL A 241 -1.64 -3.26 -10.10
N TYR A 242 -2.71 -4.03 -9.98
CA TYR A 242 -3.03 -4.80 -8.78
C TYR A 242 -2.44 -6.20 -8.87
N PHE A 243 -1.53 -6.54 -7.97
CA PHE A 243 -0.82 -7.82 -7.94
C PHE A 243 -1.34 -8.80 -6.90
N GLU A 244 -2.11 -8.33 -5.95
CA GLU A 244 -2.63 -9.10 -4.83
C GLU A 244 -4.16 -9.08 -4.86
N LYS A 245 -4.79 -10.23 -4.62
CA LYS A 245 -6.25 -10.35 -4.66
C LYS A 245 -6.79 -10.98 -3.38
N PRO A 246 -7.65 -10.28 -2.62
CA PRO A 246 -8.31 -10.88 -1.48
C PRO A 246 -9.32 -11.91 -1.97
N ARG A 247 -9.18 -13.16 -1.50
CA ARG A 247 -10.12 -14.24 -1.83
C ARG A 247 -11.03 -14.53 -0.66
N THR A 248 -12.32 -14.68 -0.93
CA THR A 248 -13.30 -15.01 0.12
C THR A 248 -13.14 -16.45 0.60
N THR A 249 -12.76 -17.34 -0.32
CA THR A 249 -12.50 -18.76 -0.04
C THR A 249 -11.11 -19.14 -0.55
N VAL A 250 -11.03 -19.95 -1.58
CA VAL A 250 -9.80 -20.36 -2.28
C VAL A 250 -9.72 -19.72 -3.67
N GLY A 251 -8.55 -19.73 -4.28
CA GLY A 251 -8.33 -19.25 -5.62
C GLY A 251 -6.99 -18.55 -5.78
N TRP A 252 -6.63 -18.18 -6.99
CA TRP A 252 -5.40 -17.46 -7.30
C TRP A 252 -5.31 -16.16 -6.52
N LYS A 253 -4.21 -15.98 -5.76
CA LYS A 253 -4.02 -14.86 -4.81
C LYS A 253 -3.37 -13.63 -5.43
N GLY A 254 -2.94 -13.72 -6.69
CA GLY A 254 -2.29 -12.63 -7.40
C GLY A 254 -0.88 -12.97 -7.88
N LEU A 255 -0.32 -12.10 -8.72
CA LEU A 255 0.97 -12.29 -9.38
C LEU A 255 2.13 -12.48 -8.38
N ILE A 256 2.12 -11.75 -7.26
CA ILE A 256 3.18 -11.88 -6.26
C ILE A 256 3.17 -13.27 -5.63
N ASN A 257 1.97 -13.80 -5.33
CA ASN A 257 1.84 -15.06 -4.61
C ASN A 257 1.98 -16.31 -5.50
N ASP A 258 1.56 -16.23 -6.77
CA ASP A 258 1.55 -17.36 -7.71
C ASP A 258 1.66 -16.84 -9.15
N PRO A 259 2.89 -16.46 -9.57
CA PRO A 259 3.13 -15.79 -10.85
C PRO A 259 2.88 -16.69 -12.06
N ASP A 260 3.01 -17.99 -11.91
CA ASP A 260 2.84 -18.97 -13.01
C ASP A 260 1.42 -19.54 -13.10
N ILE A 261 0.54 -19.21 -12.14
CA ILE A 261 -0.85 -19.66 -12.05
C ILE A 261 -0.94 -21.20 -12.02
N ASP A 262 0.06 -21.86 -11.46
CA ASP A 262 0.21 -23.32 -11.41
C ASP A 262 0.23 -23.88 -9.97
N GLY A 263 0.04 -23.00 -8.97
CA GLY A 263 0.10 -23.36 -7.55
C GLY A 263 1.52 -23.57 -7.02
N SER A 264 2.55 -23.25 -7.79
CA SER A 264 3.95 -23.33 -7.33
C SER A 264 4.27 -22.31 -6.26
N HIS A 265 3.52 -21.22 -6.20
CA HIS A 265 3.66 -20.12 -5.22
C HIS A 265 5.09 -19.54 -5.16
N ASN A 266 5.74 -19.35 -6.30
CA ASN A 266 7.08 -18.76 -6.38
C ASN A 266 7.04 -17.26 -6.08
N ILE A 267 6.93 -16.91 -4.79
CA ILE A 267 6.81 -15.52 -4.31
C ILE A 267 8.02 -14.67 -4.71
N ARG A 268 9.23 -15.23 -4.72
CA ARG A 268 10.44 -14.52 -5.17
C ARG A 268 10.29 -14.03 -6.62
N LYS A 269 9.89 -14.93 -7.51
CA LYS A 269 9.61 -14.59 -8.91
C LYS A 269 8.49 -13.56 -9.02
N GLY A 270 7.42 -13.73 -8.24
CA GLY A 270 6.28 -12.83 -8.21
C GLY A 270 6.66 -11.40 -7.81
N LEU A 271 7.48 -11.22 -6.79
CA LEU A 271 7.97 -9.89 -6.36
C LEU A 271 8.77 -9.19 -7.45
N LEU A 272 9.70 -9.90 -8.11
CA LEU A 272 10.50 -9.36 -9.19
C LEU A 272 9.64 -9.00 -10.41
N LEU A 273 8.67 -9.85 -10.78
CA LEU A 273 7.73 -9.57 -11.88
C LEU A 273 6.84 -8.37 -11.57
N ALA A 274 6.30 -8.26 -10.35
CA ALA A 274 5.49 -7.14 -9.94
C ALA A 274 6.25 -5.82 -10.05
N ARG A 275 7.47 -5.77 -9.50
CA ARG A 275 8.33 -4.58 -9.58
C ARG A 275 8.71 -4.23 -11.02
N LYS A 276 9.10 -5.23 -11.84
CA LYS A 276 9.41 -5.03 -13.26
C LYS A 276 8.21 -4.48 -14.05
N THR A 277 7.00 -4.96 -13.74
CA THR A 277 5.78 -4.45 -14.37
C THR A 277 5.54 -2.99 -14.00
N LEU A 278 5.70 -2.61 -12.73
CA LEU A 278 5.59 -1.20 -12.31
C LEU A 278 6.60 -0.30 -13.03
N ILE A 279 7.86 -0.72 -13.10
CA ILE A 279 8.90 0.00 -13.85
C ILE A 279 8.51 0.18 -15.32
N GLY A 280 7.96 -0.88 -15.95
CA GLY A 280 7.48 -0.80 -17.33
C GLY A 280 6.32 0.17 -17.51
N VAL A 281 5.36 0.21 -16.59
CA VAL A 281 4.23 1.17 -16.58
C VAL A 281 4.74 2.61 -16.44
N LEU A 282 5.67 2.84 -15.52
CA LEU A 282 6.34 4.15 -15.38
C LEU A 282 7.11 4.53 -16.65
N GLY A 283 7.71 3.55 -17.35
CA GLY A 283 8.38 3.75 -18.63
C GLY A 283 7.47 4.24 -19.77
N GLU A 284 6.16 3.95 -19.70
CA GLU A 284 5.14 4.52 -20.60
C GLU A 284 4.68 5.94 -20.17
N GLY A 285 5.24 6.48 -19.10
CA GLY A 285 4.89 7.79 -18.55
C GLY A 285 3.65 7.78 -17.64
N LEU A 286 3.15 6.61 -17.27
CA LEU A 286 1.94 6.46 -16.46
C LEU A 286 2.26 6.32 -14.97
N ALA A 287 1.50 7.01 -14.12
CA ALA A 287 1.43 6.77 -12.69
C ALA A 287 0.75 5.42 -12.40
N ALA A 288 1.20 4.70 -11.37
CA ALA A 288 0.66 3.40 -11.00
C ALA A 288 -0.12 3.43 -9.68
N ALA A 289 -1.23 2.70 -9.66
CA ALA A 289 -2.05 2.45 -8.47
C ALA A 289 -2.06 0.96 -8.12
N THR A 290 -1.99 0.61 -6.82
CA THR A 290 -2.11 -0.78 -6.37
C THR A 290 -2.98 -0.92 -5.13
N GLU A 291 -3.39 -2.14 -4.79
CA GLU A 291 -4.01 -2.48 -3.50
C GLU A 291 -2.97 -3.16 -2.62
N PHE A 292 -2.82 -2.69 -1.39
CA PHE A 292 -1.93 -3.30 -0.40
C PHE A 292 -2.71 -4.29 0.46
N LEU A 293 -2.36 -5.57 0.34
CA LEU A 293 -2.97 -6.67 1.07
C LEU A 293 -2.01 -7.25 2.10
N GLU A 294 -0.81 -7.65 1.67
CA GLU A 294 0.22 -8.16 2.56
C GLU A 294 0.96 -6.99 3.23
N PRO A 295 1.09 -6.99 4.57
CA PRO A 295 1.72 -5.87 5.30
C PRO A 295 3.18 -5.62 4.94
N THR A 296 3.87 -6.60 4.36
CA THR A 296 5.30 -6.52 4.02
C THR A 296 5.56 -6.25 2.55
N SER A 297 4.60 -6.50 1.64
CA SER A 297 4.76 -6.27 0.20
C SER A 297 5.09 -4.81 -0.17
N PRO A 298 4.59 -3.78 0.56
CA PRO A 298 4.93 -2.40 0.26
C PRO A 298 6.43 -2.10 0.29
N GLN A 299 7.20 -2.76 1.14
CA GLN A 299 8.65 -2.53 1.23
C GLN A 299 9.40 -2.86 -0.07
N PHE A 300 8.79 -3.64 -0.96
CA PHE A 300 9.38 -4.08 -2.23
C PHE A 300 8.92 -3.26 -3.43
N ILE A 301 7.78 -2.57 -3.36
CA ILE A 301 7.13 -1.96 -4.52
C ILE A 301 6.61 -0.54 -4.31
N SER A 302 6.49 -0.04 -3.07
CA SER A 302 5.80 1.24 -2.81
C SER A 302 6.52 2.46 -3.36
N ASP A 303 7.82 2.39 -3.61
CA ASP A 303 8.59 3.43 -4.28
C ASP A 303 8.18 3.67 -5.74
N ALA A 304 7.54 2.67 -6.39
CA ALA A 304 7.04 2.72 -7.76
C ALA A 304 5.50 2.95 -7.84
N VAL A 305 4.85 3.30 -6.73
CA VAL A 305 3.39 3.46 -6.65
C VAL A 305 3.02 4.89 -6.29
N SER A 306 2.06 5.45 -7.03
CA SER A 306 1.60 6.83 -6.84
C SER A 306 0.30 6.94 -6.07
N TRP A 307 -0.53 5.89 -6.05
CA TRP A 307 -1.78 5.80 -5.30
C TRP A 307 -2.00 4.39 -4.76
N GLY A 308 -2.46 4.27 -3.54
CA GLY A 308 -2.73 2.98 -2.90
C GLY A 308 -4.18 2.79 -2.50
N ALA A 309 -4.66 1.54 -2.44
CA ALA A 309 -5.97 1.18 -1.92
C ALA A 309 -5.87 0.26 -0.71
N ILE A 310 -6.78 0.46 0.23
CA ILE A 310 -7.15 -0.55 1.22
C ILE A 310 -8.52 -1.10 0.85
N GLY A 311 -8.57 -2.40 0.56
CA GLY A 311 -9.77 -3.07 0.07
C GLY A 311 -10.86 -3.18 1.13
N ALA A 312 -12.11 -3.37 0.68
CA ALA A 312 -13.30 -3.41 1.52
C ALA A 312 -13.26 -4.46 2.66
N ARG A 313 -12.50 -5.55 2.49
CA ARG A 313 -12.34 -6.59 3.52
C ARG A 313 -11.28 -6.23 4.57
N ASN A 314 -10.44 -5.25 4.28
CA ASN A 314 -9.29 -4.83 5.10
C ASN A 314 -9.49 -3.47 5.76
N THR A 315 -10.52 -2.73 5.38
CA THR A 315 -10.81 -1.36 5.89
C THR A 315 -10.93 -1.29 7.41
N GLU A 316 -11.43 -2.35 8.06
CA GLU A 316 -11.53 -2.43 9.52
C GLU A 316 -10.27 -2.97 10.20
N SER A 317 -9.30 -3.50 9.42
CA SER A 317 -8.08 -4.08 9.95
C SER A 317 -7.14 -3.01 10.50
N GLN A 318 -6.80 -3.12 11.79
CA GLN A 318 -5.82 -2.22 12.42
C GLN A 318 -4.46 -2.28 11.73
N VAL A 319 -4.02 -3.45 11.32
CA VAL A 319 -2.74 -3.63 10.61
C VAL A 319 -2.68 -2.80 9.34
N HIS A 320 -3.77 -2.80 8.55
CA HIS A 320 -3.84 -2.02 7.31
C HIS A 320 -3.96 -0.52 7.56
N ARG A 321 -4.62 -0.08 8.63
CA ARG A 321 -4.69 1.32 9.04
C ARG A 321 -3.31 1.84 9.50
N GLN A 322 -2.59 1.04 10.27
CA GLN A 322 -1.21 1.32 10.66
C GLN A 322 -0.28 1.37 9.44
N LEU A 323 -0.41 0.42 8.52
CA LEU A 323 0.34 0.41 7.26
C LEU A 323 0.09 1.70 6.47
N ALA A 324 -1.18 2.07 6.25
CA ALA A 324 -1.57 3.26 5.51
C ALA A 324 -1.01 4.56 6.13
N SER A 325 -0.85 4.60 7.47
CA SER A 325 -0.29 5.77 8.18
C SER A 325 1.16 6.07 7.80
N GLY A 326 1.89 5.08 7.31
CA GLY A 326 3.30 5.20 6.91
C GLY A 326 3.53 5.26 5.39
N MET A 327 2.48 5.16 4.58
CA MET A 327 2.62 5.22 3.14
C MET A 327 2.92 6.63 2.65
N SER A 328 3.80 6.74 1.66
CA SER A 328 4.24 8.02 1.08
C SER A 328 3.33 8.52 -0.06
N MET A 329 2.20 7.85 -0.30
CA MET A 329 1.23 8.20 -1.33
C MET A 329 -0.17 8.33 -0.71
N PRO A 330 -1.10 9.00 -1.41
CA PRO A 330 -2.52 8.99 -1.05
C PRO A 330 -3.08 7.57 -1.00
N ILE A 331 -3.91 7.28 0.03
CA ILE A 331 -4.52 5.96 0.23
C ILE A 331 -6.04 6.06 0.25
N GLY A 332 -6.69 5.33 -0.67
CA GLY A 332 -8.14 5.20 -0.73
C GLY A 332 -8.65 4.04 0.11
N PHE A 333 -9.49 4.32 1.11
CA PHE A 333 -10.19 3.30 1.89
C PHE A 333 -11.54 2.99 1.26
N LYS A 334 -11.73 1.75 0.79
CA LYS A 334 -13.03 1.32 0.25
C LYS A 334 -14.02 1.10 1.40
N ASN A 335 -15.28 1.52 1.22
CA ASN A 335 -16.32 1.15 2.19
C ASN A 335 -16.42 -0.38 2.34
N ALA A 336 -16.87 -0.84 3.51
CA ALA A 336 -16.98 -2.27 3.82
C ALA A 336 -17.97 -2.98 2.87
N THR A 337 -17.89 -4.31 2.81
CA THR A 337 -18.69 -5.12 1.87
C THR A 337 -20.20 -5.07 2.15
N ASP A 338 -20.59 -4.80 3.39
CA ASP A 338 -21.98 -4.56 3.80
C ASP A 338 -22.51 -3.16 3.44
N GLY A 339 -21.62 -2.27 2.94
CA GLY A 339 -21.94 -0.90 2.57
C GLY A 339 -21.58 0.15 3.62
N SER A 340 -21.03 -0.24 4.78
CA SER A 340 -20.64 0.69 5.83
C SER A 340 -19.56 1.66 5.38
N VAL A 341 -19.93 2.90 5.13
CA VAL A 341 -19.02 4.01 4.82
C VAL A 341 -18.24 4.41 6.07
N LYS A 342 -18.84 4.29 7.25
CA LYS A 342 -18.22 4.60 8.54
C LYS A 342 -16.91 3.84 8.76
N ALA A 343 -16.81 2.59 8.27
CA ALA A 343 -15.57 1.81 8.36
C ALA A 343 -14.41 2.48 7.61
N ALA A 344 -14.68 3.02 6.41
CA ALA A 344 -13.70 3.74 5.61
C ALA A 344 -13.32 5.09 6.23
N VAL A 345 -14.30 5.86 6.72
CA VAL A 345 -14.06 7.14 7.42
C VAL A 345 -13.20 6.92 8.66
N ASN A 346 -13.51 5.90 9.48
CA ASN A 346 -12.69 5.51 10.62
C ASN A 346 -11.28 5.09 10.19
N GLY A 347 -11.15 4.42 9.05
CA GLY A 347 -9.86 4.05 8.44
C GLY A 347 -9.03 5.28 8.11
N CYS A 348 -9.59 6.25 7.41
CA CYS A 348 -8.94 7.52 7.07
C CYS A 348 -8.50 8.27 8.35
N TYR A 349 -9.42 8.42 9.31
CA TYR A 349 -9.11 9.11 10.56
C TYR A 349 -7.97 8.45 11.34
N ALA A 350 -8.04 7.13 11.51
CA ALA A 350 -7.01 6.37 12.21
C ALA A 350 -5.66 6.47 11.50
N SER A 351 -5.63 6.32 10.18
CA SER A 351 -4.38 6.35 9.40
C SER A 351 -3.76 7.75 9.32
N ALA A 352 -4.52 8.81 9.57
CA ALA A 352 -4.00 10.17 9.68
C ALA A 352 -3.28 10.45 11.01
N GLN A 353 -3.36 9.53 11.99
CA GLN A 353 -2.68 9.67 13.28
C GLN A 353 -1.31 8.98 13.27
N GLN A 354 -0.48 9.34 14.26
CA GLN A 354 0.79 8.65 14.52
C GLN A 354 0.56 7.23 15.01
N HIS A 355 1.41 6.30 14.54
CA HIS A 355 1.39 4.91 14.96
C HIS A 355 2.79 4.37 15.22
N THR A 356 2.86 3.36 16.10
CA THR A 356 4.03 2.49 16.27
C THR A 356 3.59 1.04 16.18
N PHE A 357 4.19 0.28 15.26
CA PHE A 357 3.78 -1.11 14.99
C PHE A 357 4.93 -2.00 14.52
N PHE A 358 4.69 -3.31 14.47
CA PHE A 358 5.65 -4.27 13.93
C PHE A 358 5.73 -4.19 12.41
N GLY A 359 6.95 -4.09 11.89
CA GLY A 359 7.23 -4.13 10.46
C GLY A 359 8.57 -4.77 10.17
N ILE A 360 9.03 -4.62 8.94
CA ILE A 360 10.37 -5.00 8.50
C ILE A 360 11.11 -3.77 7.95
N ASP A 361 12.42 -3.73 8.17
CA ASP A 361 13.29 -2.72 7.57
C ASP A 361 13.74 -3.13 6.14
N HIS A 362 14.52 -2.29 5.48
CA HIS A 362 15.04 -2.57 4.13
C HIS A 362 15.90 -3.83 4.05
N MET A 363 16.45 -4.31 5.17
CA MET A 363 17.20 -5.55 5.26
C MET A 363 16.33 -6.77 5.62
N GLY A 364 15.00 -6.61 5.62
CA GLY A 364 14.06 -7.66 5.99
C GLY A 364 14.04 -8.02 7.47
N ARG A 365 14.65 -7.20 8.34
CA ARG A 365 14.69 -7.46 9.78
C ARG A 365 13.45 -6.91 10.45
N ALA A 366 12.90 -7.68 11.38
CA ALA A 366 11.78 -7.19 12.19
C ALA A 366 12.19 -5.93 12.97
N CYS A 367 11.32 -4.90 12.93
CA CYS A 367 11.56 -3.63 13.61
C CYS A 367 10.25 -3.03 14.14
N ALA A 368 10.37 -2.08 15.06
CA ALA A 368 9.28 -1.15 15.36
C ALA A 368 9.29 -0.04 14.32
N VAL A 369 8.17 0.16 13.64
CA VAL A 369 7.97 1.25 12.67
C VAL A 369 7.18 2.34 13.36
N GLU A 370 7.72 3.55 13.38
CA GLU A 370 7.04 4.75 13.88
C GLU A 370 6.67 5.64 12.69
N THR A 371 5.41 6.06 12.62
CA THR A 371 4.86 6.84 11.50
C THR A 371 4.27 8.16 11.98
N LEU A 372 4.26 9.16 11.09
CA LEU A 372 3.67 10.48 11.36
C LEU A 372 2.16 10.53 11.15
N GLY A 373 1.60 9.52 10.49
CA GLY A 373 0.26 9.57 9.95
C GLY A 373 0.23 10.03 8.50
N ASN A 374 -0.80 9.59 7.76
CA ASN A 374 -1.01 9.93 6.35
C ASN A 374 -2.30 10.77 6.20
N PRO A 375 -2.20 12.10 6.06
CA PRO A 375 -3.35 12.99 5.95
C PRO A 375 -4.06 12.87 4.59
N ASP A 376 -3.46 12.22 3.60
CA ASP A 376 -3.97 12.08 2.24
C ASP A 376 -4.89 10.84 2.07
N CYS A 377 -5.28 10.21 3.20
CA CYS A 377 -6.26 9.14 3.20
C CYS A 377 -7.67 9.66 2.88
N HIS A 378 -8.41 8.97 2.01
CA HIS A 378 -9.73 9.37 1.54
C HIS A 378 -10.65 8.16 1.31
N VAL A 379 -11.95 8.43 1.12
CA VAL A 379 -12.98 7.38 0.98
C VAL A 379 -13.18 6.99 -0.47
N VAL A 380 -13.37 5.68 -0.70
CA VAL A 380 -13.78 5.11 -2.00
C VAL A 380 -15.10 4.39 -1.85
N LEU A 381 -16.14 4.84 -2.56
CA LEU A 381 -17.45 4.19 -2.61
C LEU A 381 -17.45 3.06 -3.65
N ARG A 382 -17.66 1.82 -3.20
CA ARG A 382 -17.60 0.64 -4.07
C ARG A 382 -18.91 -0.17 -4.13
N GLY A 383 -20.01 0.39 -3.61
CA GLY A 383 -21.27 -0.32 -3.45
C GLY A 383 -21.22 -1.35 -2.31
N SER A 384 -22.20 -2.21 -2.26
CA SER A 384 -22.36 -3.24 -1.23
C SER A 384 -22.98 -4.52 -1.78
N ILE A 385 -23.15 -5.52 -0.90
CA ILE A 385 -23.95 -6.71 -1.20
C ILE A 385 -25.47 -6.40 -1.30
N HIS A 386 -25.89 -5.23 -0.82
CA HIS A 386 -27.29 -4.78 -0.82
C HIS A 386 -27.63 -3.87 -2.00
N GLY A 387 -26.62 -3.37 -2.71
CA GLY A 387 -26.80 -2.50 -3.88
C GLY A 387 -25.72 -1.44 -4.02
N PRO A 388 -25.86 -0.57 -5.03
CA PRO A 388 -24.94 0.51 -5.33
C PRO A 388 -25.01 1.64 -4.29
N ASN A 389 -23.96 2.48 -4.26
CA ASN A 389 -23.87 3.67 -3.41
C ASN A 389 -23.20 4.86 -4.15
N TYR A 390 -23.31 4.90 -5.48
CA TYR A 390 -22.71 5.97 -6.29
C TYR A 390 -23.68 7.13 -6.58
N ASP A 391 -24.98 7.00 -6.26
CA ASP A 391 -25.98 8.04 -6.50
C ASP A 391 -25.72 9.31 -5.66
N THR A 392 -26.26 10.44 -6.12
CA THR A 392 -26.09 11.77 -5.48
C THR A 392 -26.40 11.76 -3.98
N ALA A 393 -27.46 11.05 -3.56
CA ALA A 393 -27.83 11.00 -2.14
C ALA A 393 -26.83 10.19 -1.32
N SER A 394 -26.26 9.11 -1.88
CA SER A 394 -25.23 8.29 -1.25
C SER A 394 -23.89 9.05 -1.16
N VAL A 395 -23.49 9.74 -2.23
CA VAL A 395 -22.30 10.62 -2.23
C VAL A 395 -22.44 11.69 -1.16
N ARG A 396 -23.57 12.38 -1.10
CA ARG A 396 -23.83 13.45 -0.12
C ARG A 396 -23.77 12.92 1.31
N ARG A 397 -24.44 11.81 1.61
CA ARG A 397 -24.39 11.18 2.95
C ARG A 397 -22.96 10.79 3.34
N ALA A 398 -22.20 10.21 2.40
CA ALA A 398 -20.82 9.83 2.68
C ALA A 398 -19.94 11.05 2.97
N MET A 399 -20.13 12.15 2.24
CA MET A 399 -19.43 13.41 2.50
C MET A 399 -19.82 14.03 3.84
N ASP A 400 -21.08 13.93 4.25
CA ASP A 400 -21.53 14.39 5.57
C ASP A 400 -20.88 13.57 6.69
N ASP A 401 -20.80 12.25 6.55
CA ASP A 401 -20.09 11.36 7.51
C ASP A 401 -18.60 11.71 7.59
N VAL A 402 -17.95 11.98 6.46
CA VAL A 402 -16.55 12.38 6.40
C VAL A 402 -16.34 13.72 7.12
N ARG A 403 -17.12 14.75 6.78
CA ARG A 403 -17.01 16.09 7.35
C ARG A 403 -17.31 16.13 8.84
N ALA A 404 -18.15 15.21 9.33
CA ALA A 404 -18.45 15.09 10.77
C ALA A 404 -17.27 14.55 11.58
N MET A 405 -16.33 13.83 10.97
CA MET A 405 -15.23 13.15 11.68
C MET A 405 -13.84 13.69 11.35
N MET A 406 -13.61 14.07 10.10
CA MET A 406 -12.29 14.48 9.62
C MET A 406 -12.04 15.97 9.84
N PRO A 407 -10.80 16.39 10.13
CA PRO A 407 -10.42 17.81 10.09
C PRO A 407 -10.73 18.42 8.72
N ALA A 408 -11.15 19.70 8.70
CA ALA A 408 -11.55 20.39 7.47
C ALA A 408 -10.41 20.44 6.42
N GLU A 409 -9.17 20.39 6.88
CA GLU A 409 -7.96 20.42 6.05
C GLU A 409 -7.59 19.04 5.46
N SER A 410 -8.34 17.98 5.80
CA SER A 410 -8.07 16.63 5.30
C SER A 410 -8.50 16.47 3.84
N ALA A 411 -7.72 15.73 3.06
CA ALA A 411 -8.07 15.34 1.69
C ALA A 411 -9.48 14.76 1.57
N ALA A 412 -9.89 13.95 2.54
CA ALA A 412 -11.20 13.29 2.56
C ALA A 412 -12.39 14.28 2.56
N THR A 413 -12.22 15.51 3.03
CA THR A 413 -13.33 16.48 3.18
C THR A 413 -13.69 17.21 1.88
N HIS A 414 -12.84 17.13 0.84
CA HIS A 414 -13.06 17.80 -0.43
C HIS A 414 -13.87 16.96 -1.41
N GLY A 415 -13.72 15.64 -1.36
CA GLY A 415 -14.46 14.73 -2.20
C GLY A 415 -14.05 13.28 -1.96
N LEU A 416 -14.71 12.38 -2.68
CA LEU A 416 -14.46 10.95 -2.62
C LEU A 416 -14.25 10.36 -4.03
N ILE A 417 -13.77 9.15 -4.08
CA ILE A 417 -13.65 8.38 -5.33
C ILE A 417 -14.80 7.40 -5.43
N ILE A 418 -15.37 7.24 -6.62
CA ILE A 418 -16.38 6.22 -6.90
C ILE A 418 -15.76 5.08 -7.69
N ASP A 419 -15.73 3.90 -7.08
CA ASP A 419 -15.40 2.65 -7.76
C ASP A 419 -16.63 2.19 -8.56
N CYS A 420 -16.59 2.33 -9.87
CA CYS A 420 -17.69 2.03 -10.80
C CYS A 420 -17.91 0.51 -10.97
N SER A 421 -16.95 -0.32 -10.54
CA SER A 421 -17.02 -1.77 -10.54
C SER A 421 -17.73 -2.32 -9.28
N HIS A 422 -17.46 -3.55 -8.92
CA HIS A 422 -17.86 -4.22 -7.66
C HIS A 422 -19.36 -4.13 -7.36
N GLY A 423 -19.74 -3.62 -6.18
CA GLY A 423 -21.14 -3.51 -5.77
C GLY A 423 -21.92 -2.43 -6.55
N ASN A 424 -21.24 -1.43 -7.08
CA ASN A 424 -21.87 -0.35 -7.86
C ASN A 424 -22.39 -0.84 -9.22
N SER A 425 -21.67 -1.78 -9.85
CA SER A 425 -22.12 -2.41 -11.11
C SER A 425 -22.70 -3.82 -10.92
N GLY A 426 -22.68 -4.35 -9.69
CA GLY A 426 -22.99 -5.76 -9.43
C GLY A 426 -21.98 -6.73 -10.07
N LYS A 427 -20.74 -6.26 -10.32
CA LYS A 427 -19.64 -6.97 -11.00
C LYS A 427 -19.93 -7.29 -12.47
N ASP A 428 -20.79 -6.53 -13.10
CA ASP A 428 -21.11 -6.60 -14.51
C ASP A 428 -20.37 -5.51 -15.26
N GLU A 429 -19.62 -5.86 -16.29
CA GLU A 429 -18.78 -4.94 -17.06
C GLU A 429 -19.61 -3.94 -17.87
N HIS A 430 -20.79 -4.33 -18.37
CA HIS A 430 -21.66 -3.42 -19.10
C HIS A 430 -22.31 -2.40 -18.19
N ARG A 431 -22.77 -2.83 -17.01
CA ARG A 431 -23.28 -1.91 -15.98
C ARG A 431 -22.21 -0.98 -15.46
N GLN A 432 -20.94 -1.41 -15.42
CA GLN A 432 -19.85 -0.53 -15.04
C GLN A 432 -19.78 0.68 -15.98
N ALA A 433 -19.91 0.49 -17.29
CA ALA A 433 -19.97 1.56 -18.28
C ALA A 433 -21.18 2.50 -18.07
N GLU A 434 -22.34 1.96 -17.71
CA GLU A 434 -23.53 2.76 -17.37
C GLU A 434 -23.29 3.64 -16.14
N VAL A 435 -22.64 3.09 -15.10
CA VAL A 435 -22.27 3.84 -13.88
C VAL A 435 -21.32 4.99 -14.22
N VAL A 436 -20.32 4.77 -15.06
CA VAL A 436 -19.38 5.80 -15.49
C VAL A 436 -20.13 6.92 -16.23
N ARG A 437 -21.02 6.60 -17.15
CA ARG A 437 -21.82 7.61 -17.90
C ARG A 437 -22.76 8.40 -16.99
N ASP A 438 -23.38 7.76 -16.00
CA ASP A 438 -24.19 8.47 -15.03
C ASP A 438 -23.35 9.49 -14.25
N ILE A 439 -22.16 9.09 -13.80
CA ILE A 439 -21.24 9.98 -13.08
C ILE A 439 -20.74 11.09 -14.01
N ALA A 440 -20.36 10.79 -15.25
CA ALA A 440 -19.93 11.80 -16.22
C ALA A 440 -21.00 12.89 -16.42
N ARG A 441 -22.26 12.50 -16.62
CA ARG A 441 -23.39 13.44 -16.73
C ARG A 441 -23.49 14.33 -15.47
N ARG A 442 -23.40 13.75 -14.27
CA ARG A 442 -23.50 14.49 -13.01
C ARG A 442 -22.34 15.45 -12.82
N ILE A 443 -21.12 15.06 -13.21
CA ILE A 443 -19.95 15.95 -13.24
C ILE A 443 -20.18 17.10 -14.20
N ALA A 444 -20.65 16.82 -15.42
CA ALA A 444 -21.01 17.85 -16.38
C ALA A 444 -22.12 18.78 -15.86
N ASP A 445 -23.05 18.28 -15.04
CA ASP A 445 -24.08 19.03 -14.36
C ASP A 445 -23.59 19.81 -13.12
N GLY A 446 -22.30 19.72 -12.78
CA GLY A 446 -21.67 20.48 -11.69
C GLY A 446 -21.88 19.86 -10.31
N GLU A 447 -22.13 18.54 -10.21
CA GLU A 447 -22.22 17.89 -8.91
C GLU A 447 -20.87 17.91 -8.19
N GLU A 448 -20.89 18.35 -6.94
CA GLU A 448 -19.73 18.39 -6.05
C GLU A 448 -19.57 17.10 -5.24
N GLY A 449 -18.37 16.89 -4.68
CA GLY A 449 -18.06 15.76 -3.79
C GLY A 449 -17.53 14.52 -4.51
N ILE A 450 -17.38 14.57 -5.85
CA ILE A 450 -16.72 13.52 -6.63
C ILE A 450 -15.37 14.03 -7.11
N THR A 451 -14.29 13.55 -6.52
CA THR A 451 -12.91 13.92 -6.90
C THR A 451 -12.35 12.98 -7.96
N GLY A 452 -12.82 11.75 -7.99
CA GLY A 452 -12.34 10.77 -8.94
C GLY A 452 -13.23 9.55 -9.08
N ILE A 453 -12.87 8.72 -10.06
CA ILE A 453 -13.51 7.42 -10.31
C ILE A 453 -12.47 6.31 -10.44
N MET A 454 -12.93 5.08 -10.26
CA MET A 454 -12.13 3.88 -10.49
C MET A 454 -12.88 2.93 -11.42
N MET A 455 -12.17 2.36 -12.42
CA MET A 455 -12.72 1.42 -13.38
C MET A 455 -11.85 0.15 -13.46
N GLU A 456 -12.49 -1.01 -13.54
CA GLU A 456 -11.83 -2.27 -13.89
C GLU A 456 -11.93 -2.48 -15.40
N SER A 457 -10.80 -2.37 -16.09
CA SER A 457 -10.67 -2.39 -17.54
C SER A 457 -9.48 -3.22 -17.97
N PHE A 458 -9.60 -3.94 -19.08
CA PHE A 458 -8.48 -4.64 -19.68
C PHE A 458 -8.58 -4.60 -21.21
N ILE A 459 -7.72 -5.36 -21.93
CA ILE A 459 -7.74 -5.37 -23.40
C ILE A 459 -9.03 -5.99 -23.89
N GLU A 460 -9.37 -7.20 -23.37
CA GLU A 460 -10.58 -7.94 -23.71
C GLU A 460 -11.65 -7.81 -22.64
N SER A 461 -12.90 -7.66 -23.05
CA SER A 461 -14.05 -7.55 -22.15
C SER A 461 -14.34 -8.86 -21.42
N GLY A 462 -14.86 -8.74 -20.20
CA GLY A 462 -15.31 -9.86 -19.38
C GLY A 462 -14.21 -10.48 -18.54
N ASN A 463 -14.32 -11.78 -18.26
CA ASN A 463 -13.32 -12.58 -17.56
C ASN A 463 -13.29 -14.01 -18.06
N GLN A 464 -12.28 -14.77 -17.61
CA GLN A 464 -12.08 -16.19 -17.88
C GLN A 464 -11.61 -16.90 -16.61
N PRO A 465 -11.74 -18.24 -16.52
CA PRO A 465 -11.16 -19.01 -15.42
C PRO A 465 -9.64 -18.87 -15.38
N ALA A 466 -9.05 -18.92 -14.19
CA ALA A 466 -7.60 -19.00 -14.04
C ALA A 466 -7.10 -20.36 -14.61
N ALA A 467 -6.06 -20.27 -15.43
CA ALA A 467 -5.40 -21.41 -16.07
C ALA A 467 -3.93 -21.01 -16.34
N PRO A 468 -3.04 -21.94 -16.70
CA PRO A 468 -1.72 -21.63 -17.21
C PRO A 468 -1.75 -20.58 -18.33
N LEU A 469 -0.74 -19.69 -18.37
CA LEU A 469 -0.73 -18.51 -19.25
C LEU A 469 -0.93 -18.84 -20.74
N ASP A 470 -0.40 -19.97 -21.20
CA ASP A 470 -0.51 -20.45 -22.57
C ASP A 470 -1.92 -20.91 -22.99
N GLN A 471 -2.82 -21.08 -22.00
CA GLN A 471 -4.22 -21.47 -22.21
C GLN A 471 -5.19 -20.31 -22.07
N LEU A 472 -4.70 -19.13 -21.71
CA LEU A 472 -5.52 -17.94 -21.48
C LEU A 472 -5.70 -17.13 -22.76
N VAL A 473 -6.87 -16.50 -22.89
CA VAL A 473 -7.08 -15.43 -23.86
C VAL A 473 -6.27 -14.22 -23.42
N TYR A 474 -5.36 -13.75 -24.28
CA TYR A 474 -4.50 -12.60 -24.02
C TYR A 474 -5.33 -11.36 -23.68
N GLY A 475 -4.90 -10.64 -22.63
CA GLY A 475 -5.55 -9.38 -22.22
C GLY A 475 -6.96 -9.53 -21.62
N LYS A 476 -7.38 -10.75 -21.24
CA LYS A 476 -8.65 -11.00 -20.59
C LYS A 476 -8.48 -11.33 -19.11
N SER A 477 -9.25 -10.69 -18.24
CA SER A 477 -9.16 -10.86 -16.78
C SER A 477 -9.38 -12.31 -16.33
N ILE A 478 -8.61 -12.77 -15.34
CA ILE A 478 -8.82 -14.05 -14.64
C ILE A 478 -9.47 -13.88 -13.25
N THR A 479 -9.89 -12.66 -12.93
CA THR A 479 -10.56 -12.34 -11.67
C THR A 479 -11.94 -11.73 -11.94
N ASP A 480 -12.27 -10.54 -11.44
CA ASP A 480 -13.56 -9.92 -11.74
C ASP A 480 -13.58 -9.41 -13.20
N ARG A 481 -14.79 -9.28 -13.77
CA ARG A 481 -15.00 -8.84 -15.16
C ARG A 481 -14.54 -7.43 -15.37
N CYS A 482 -13.85 -7.19 -16.47
CA CYS A 482 -13.35 -5.87 -16.89
C CYS A 482 -14.08 -5.40 -18.15
N ILE A 483 -14.26 -4.10 -18.32
CA ILE A 483 -14.61 -3.52 -19.62
C ILE A 483 -13.45 -3.70 -20.60
N GLY A 484 -13.73 -3.86 -21.89
CA GLY A 484 -12.73 -3.95 -22.93
C GLY A 484 -12.13 -2.61 -23.31
N TRP A 485 -11.03 -2.64 -24.10
CA TRP A 485 -10.28 -1.43 -24.45
C TRP A 485 -11.14 -0.38 -25.17
N ASP A 486 -11.86 -0.77 -26.23
CA ASP A 486 -12.61 0.19 -27.06
C ASP A 486 -13.69 0.93 -26.27
N GLU A 487 -14.29 0.29 -25.29
CA GLU A 487 -15.26 0.92 -24.39
C GLU A 487 -14.55 1.83 -23.38
N THR A 488 -13.38 1.40 -22.90
CA THR A 488 -12.58 2.20 -21.95
C THR A 488 -12.15 3.52 -22.58
N GLU A 489 -11.60 3.47 -23.78
CA GLU A 489 -11.17 4.66 -24.52
C GLU A 489 -12.33 5.64 -24.72
N ARG A 490 -13.49 5.15 -25.15
CA ARG A 490 -14.71 5.98 -25.27
C ARG A 490 -15.11 6.63 -23.95
N LEU A 491 -15.13 5.86 -22.86
CA LEU A 491 -15.51 6.38 -21.54
C LEU A 491 -14.52 7.42 -21.01
N LEU A 492 -13.24 7.29 -21.29
CA LEU A 492 -12.23 8.29 -20.92
C LEU A 492 -12.47 9.61 -21.64
N HIS A 493 -12.79 9.59 -22.94
CA HIS A 493 -13.16 10.80 -23.68
C HIS A 493 -14.49 11.40 -23.21
N GLU A 494 -15.52 10.58 -22.95
CA GLU A 494 -16.81 11.04 -22.38
C GLU A 494 -16.59 11.73 -21.01
N LEU A 495 -15.66 11.24 -20.19
CA LEU A 495 -15.30 11.87 -18.91
C LEU A 495 -14.55 13.19 -19.09
N ALA A 496 -13.63 13.27 -20.06
CA ALA A 496 -12.93 14.50 -20.38
C ALA A 496 -13.91 15.58 -20.86
N ASP A 497 -14.84 15.21 -21.75
CA ASP A 497 -15.92 16.12 -22.21
C ASP A 497 -16.78 16.61 -21.04
N ALA A 498 -17.08 15.73 -20.08
CA ALA A 498 -17.85 16.08 -18.89
C ALA A 498 -17.13 17.10 -17.98
N VAL A 499 -15.80 16.93 -17.77
CA VAL A 499 -14.99 17.89 -17.02
C VAL A 499 -14.91 19.23 -17.75
N SER A 500 -14.70 19.21 -19.07
CA SER A 500 -14.74 20.40 -19.91
C SER A 500 -16.09 21.12 -19.80
N ALA A 501 -17.21 20.38 -19.89
CA ALA A 501 -18.56 20.96 -19.76
C ALA A 501 -18.77 21.59 -18.37
N ARG A 502 -18.28 20.97 -17.29
CA ARG A 502 -18.34 21.55 -15.94
C ARG A 502 -17.64 22.90 -15.84
N ARG A 503 -16.50 23.08 -16.52
CA ARG A 503 -15.70 24.33 -16.51
C ARG A 503 -16.37 25.50 -17.21
N TRP A 504 -17.33 25.25 -18.08
CA TRP A 504 -18.08 26.29 -18.81
C TRP A 504 -19.36 26.77 -18.10
N ARG A 505 -19.65 26.23 -16.94
CA ARG A 505 -20.78 26.64 -16.08
C ARG A 505 -20.38 27.72 -15.10
#